data_d6ef7f78e076578dc7e8534f72c2ce4e
#
_entry.id   d6ef7f78e076578dc7e8534f72c2ce4e
#
_cell.length_a   1.000
_cell.length_b   1.000
_cell.length_c   1.000
_cell.angle_alpha   90.00
_cell.angle_beta   90.00
_cell.angle_gamma   90.00
#
_symmetry.space_group_name_H-M   'P 1'
#
loop_
_entity.id
_entity.type
_entity.pdbx_description
1 polymer ?
#
loop_
_entity_poly.entity_id
_entity_poly.type
_entity_poly.pdbx_seq_one_letter_code
_entity_poly.pdbx_strand_id
1 'polypeptide(L)'
;MQWSDGKSRCRWANPNNEKYIHYHDEEWGVPVYGDHKLFEMLILESFQAGLSWECVLNKQEAFREAFEGFDLEKVCAYTEKDFERLQENPDIIRNKRKIRAAVSNANVFREIQKEFGSFSEYIWHWTDGKVIYETGLASSELSDQVSKDLKKRGMTFVGTTIIYAYLQAVGVIYSHEKGCFLEHCEGKH
;
A
#
# COMPACT_ATOMS: atom_id res chain seq x y z
N MET A 1 18.81 8.48 -16.25
CA MET A 1 19.60 8.86 -15.05
C MET A 1 20.55 7.70 -14.79
N GLN A 2 21.84 7.95 -14.55
CA GLN A 2 22.81 6.86 -14.32
C GLN A 2 22.93 6.65 -12.82
N TRP A 3 22.66 5.44 -12.36
CA TRP A 3 22.76 5.06 -10.95
C TRP A 3 24.19 4.61 -10.63
N SER A 4 24.67 4.90 -9.42
CA SER A 4 26.05 4.61 -9.01
C SER A 4 26.42 3.11 -9.04
N ASP A 5 25.41 2.24 -8.93
CA ASP A 5 25.54 0.79 -8.97
C ASP A 5 25.38 0.18 -10.38
N GLY A 6 25.20 1.01 -11.40
CA GLY A 6 25.03 0.59 -12.79
C GLY A 6 23.65 -0.01 -13.14
N LYS A 7 22.74 -0.13 -12.16
CA LYS A 7 21.36 -0.58 -12.43
C LYS A 7 20.53 0.59 -12.99
N SER A 8 19.56 0.31 -13.83
CA SER A 8 18.52 1.28 -14.23
C SER A 8 17.24 0.98 -13.48
N ARG A 9 16.60 2.01 -12.91
CA ARG A 9 15.36 1.89 -12.12
C ARG A 9 14.23 2.69 -12.76
N CYS A 10 13.02 2.45 -12.31
CA CYS A 10 11.86 3.23 -12.69
C CYS A 10 12.08 4.73 -12.43
N ARG A 11 11.52 5.60 -13.28
CA ARG A 11 11.78 7.04 -13.22
C ARG A 11 11.31 7.72 -11.93
N TRP A 12 10.36 7.10 -11.25
CA TRP A 12 9.85 7.61 -9.99
C TRP A 12 10.77 7.33 -8.79
N ALA A 13 11.70 6.38 -8.90
CA ALA A 13 12.64 6.07 -7.81
C ALA A 13 13.65 7.20 -7.61
N ASN A 14 13.85 7.63 -6.35
CA ASN A 14 14.76 8.72 -6.02
C ASN A 14 16.16 8.19 -5.71
N PRO A 15 17.20 8.53 -6.50
CA PRO A 15 18.56 8.03 -6.29
C PRO A 15 19.24 8.55 -5.01
N ASN A 16 18.69 9.60 -4.39
CA ASN A 16 19.22 10.21 -3.17
C ASN A 16 18.52 9.69 -1.90
N ASN A 17 17.62 8.73 -2.02
CA ASN A 17 16.88 8.16 -0.89
C ASN A 17 17.05 6.64 -0.86
N GLU A 18 17.92 6.16 0.04
CA GLU A 18 18.21 4.72 0.19
C GLU A 18 16.98 3.88 0.51
N LYS A 19 16.06 4.41 1.33
CA LYS A 19 14.79 3.73 1.63
C LYS A 19 13.94 3.56 0.38
N TYR A 20 13.93 4.56 -0.50
CA TYR A 20 13.16 4.53 -1.74
C TYR A 20 13.78 3.58 -2.76
N ILE A 21 15.13 3.49 -2.79
CA ILE A 21 15.86 2.50 -3.60
C ILE A 21 15.52 1.08 -3.11
N HIS A 22 15.62 0.84 -1.81
CA HIS A 22 15.29 -0.46 -1.21
C HIS A 22 13.84 -0.86 -1.50
N TYR A 23 12.89 0.06 -1.29
CA TYR A 23 11.48 -0.16 -1.59
C TYR A 23 11.27 -0.56 -3.06
N HIS A 24 11.89 0.17 -4.01
CA HIS A 24 11.79 -0.14 -5.43
C HIS A 24 12.38 -1.51 -5.77
N ASP A 25 13.56 -1.83 -5.21
CA ASP A 25 14.33 -3.02 -5.61
C ASP A 25 13.82 -4.31 -4.95
N GLU A 26 13.26 -4.24 -3.73
CA GLU A 26 13.03 -5.40 -2.88
C GLU A 26 11.57 -5.56 -2.40
N GLU A 27 10.76 -4.50 -2.45
CA GLU A 27 9.39 -4.57 -1.91
C GLU A 27 8.31 -4.36 -2.99
N TRP A 28 8.45 -3.33 -3.82
CA TRP A 28 7.42 -2.94 -4.77
C TRP A 28 7.27 -3.95 -5.90
N GLY A 29 6.03 -4.40 -6.12
CA GLY A 29 5.73 -5.44 -7.12
C GLY A 29 5.99 -6.87 -6.63
N VAL A 30 6.49 -7.05 -5.40
CA VAL A 30 6.69 -8.39 -4.81
C VAL A 30 5.36 -8.88 -4.22
N PRO A 31 4.86 -10.08 -4.62
CA PRO A 31 3.60 -10.63 -4.11
C PRO A 31 3.57 -10.79 -2.59
N VAL A 32 2.59 -10.20 -1.94
CA VAL A 32 2.35 -10.25 -0.49
C VAL A 32 1.10 -11.08 -0.21
N TYR A 33 1.25 -12.09 0.67
CA TYR A 33 0.16 -12.98 1.09
C TYR A 33 -0.15 -12.89 2.59
N GLY A 34 0.65 -12.17 3.36
CA GLY A 34 0.44 -12.01 4.80
C GLY A 34 -0.48 -10.84 5.12
N ASP A 35 -1.58 -11.09 5.80
CA ASP A 35 -2.60 -10.08 6.14
C ASP A 35 -2.04 -8.91 6.93
N HIS A 36 -1.06 -9.13 7.80
CA HIS A 36 -0.41 -8.06 8.55
C HIS A 36 0.27 -7.03 7.62
N LYS A 37 1.06 -7.49 6.63
CA LYS A 37 1.72 -6.59 5.66
C LYS A 37 0.70 -5.98 4.70
N LEU A 38 -0.33 -6.72 4.29
CA LEU A 38 -1.43 -6.20 3.48
C LEU A 38 -2.17 -5.07 4.20
N PHE A 39 -2.42 -5.21 5.52
CA PHE A 39 -3.04 -4.16 6.33
C PHE A 39 -2.13 -2.94 6.48
N GLU A 40 -0.85 -3.12 6.85
CA GLU A 40 0.13 -2.04 6.92
C GLU A 40 0.13 -1.22 5.62
N MET A 41 0.29 -1.89 4.47
CA MET A 41 0.36 -1.22 3.17
C MET A 41 -0.95 -0.50 2.82
N LEU A 42 -2.12 -1.08 3.11
CA LEU A 42 -3.41 -0.44 2.85
C LEU A 42 -3.56 0.87 3.63
N ILE A 43 -3.15 0.87 4.90
CA ILE A 43 -3.20 2.10 5.72
C ILE A 43 -2.20 3.13 5.20
N LEU A 44 -0.96 2.76 4.93
CA LEU A 44 0.07 3.67 4.44
C LEU A 44 -0.32 4.32 3.09
N GLU A 45 -0.85 3.53 2.14
CA GLU A 45 -1.35 4.04 0.86
C GLU A 45 -2.56 4.98 1.05
N SER A 46 -3.44 4.69 2.00
CA SER A 46 -4.53 5.62 2.36
C SER A 46 -4.00 6.95 2.88
N PHE A 47 -2.86 6.95 3.59
CA PHE A 47 -2.17 8.18 4.03
C PHE A 47 -1.46 8.89 2.88
N GLN A 48 -1.10 8.21 1.80
CA GLN A 48 -0.50 8.83 0.61
C GLN A 48 -1.47 9.78 -0.11
N ALA A 49 -2.78 9.61 0.00
CA ALA A 49 -3.75 10.44 -0.73
C ALA A 49 -3.43 11.94 -0.64
N GLY A 50 -3.06 12.56 -1.80
CA GLY A 50 -2.65 13.96 -1.90
C GLY A 50 -1.20 14.26 -1.48
N LEU A 51 -0.37 13.23 -1.27
CA LEU A 51 1.05 13.33 -0.91
C LEU A 51 1.89 12.45 -1.85
N SER A 52 3.23 12.60 -1.81
CA SER A 52 4.13 11.66 -2.47
C SER A 52 4.30 10.39 -1.64
N TRP A 53 4.51 9.26 -2.31
CA TRP A 53 4.84 8.00 -1.62
C TRP A 53 6.11 8.14 -0.77
N GLU A 54 7.12 8.83 -1.27
CA GLU A 54 8.35 9.09 -0.54
C GLU A 54 8.12 9.76 0.82
N CYS A 55 7.16 10.67 0.92
CA CYS A 55 6.78 11.30 2.18
C CYS A 55 6.24 10.28 3.19
N VAL A 56 5.44 9.33 2.75
CA VAL A 56 4.88 8.27 3.60
C VAL A 56 5.96 7.25 3.96
N LEU A 57 6.74 6.80 2.97
CA LEU A 57 7.81 5.82 3.14
C LEU A 57 8.87 6.29 4.15
N ASN A 58 9.26 7.57 4.09
CA ASN A 58 10.22 8.14 5.03
C ASN A 58 9.72 8.15 6.48
N LYS A 59 8.40 8.09 6.67
CA LYS A 59 7.73 8.05 7.97
C LYS A 59 7.26 6.65 8.38
N GLN A 60 7.54 5.62 7.58
CA GLN A 60 6.99 4.27 7.76
C GLN A 60 7.28 3.71 9.16
N GLU A 61 8.51 3.84 9.67
CA GLU A 61 8.86 3.37 11.02
C GLU A 61 8.08 4.12 12.10
N ALA A 62 7.96 5.45 11.97
CA ALA A 62 7.16 6.25 12.90
C ALA A 62 5.67 5.86 12.86
N PHE A 63 5.16 5.49 11.68
CA PHE A 63 3.80 4.93 11.55
C PHE A 63 3.69 3.57 12.22
N ARG A 64 4.68 2.67 12.07
CA ARG A 64 4.70 1.37 12.76
C ARG A 64 4.66 1.53 14.26
N GLU A 65 5.48 2.41 14.82
CA GLU A 65 5.46 2.71 16.25
C GLU A 65 4.12 3.30 16.69
N ALA A 66 3.63 4.32 15.98
CA ALA A 66 2.40 5.02 16.31
C ALA A 66 1.15 4.14 16.24
N PHE A 67 1.10 3.21 15.28
CA PHE A 67 0.00 2.26 15.09
C PHE A 67 0.29 0.88 15.72
N GLU A 68 1.20 0.81 16.71
CA GLU A 68 1.50 -0.40 17.49
C GLU A 68 1.84 -1.62 16.61
N GLY A 69 2.70 -1.40 15.61
CA GLY A 69 3.12 -2.40 14.65
C GLY A 69 2.04 -2.78 13.64
N PHE A 70 1.01 -1.98 13.46
CA PHE A 70 -0.18 -2.30 12.66
C PHE A 70 -0.88 -3.60 13.10
N ASP A 71 -0.88 -3.85 14.42
CA ASP A 71 -1.69 -4.91 15.01
C ASP A 71 -3.18 -4.58 14.77
N LEU A 72 -3.83 -5.39 13.94
CA LEU A 72 -5.20 -5.13 13.48
C LEU A 72 -6.19 -5.03 14.65
N GLU A 73 -6.08 -5.94 15.65
CA GLU A 73 -7.02 -5.98 16.78
C GLU A 73 -6.84 -4.74 17.66
N LYS A 74 -5.61 -4.29 17.87
CA LYS A 74 -5.35 -3.06 18.61
C LYS A 74 -5.89 -1.85 17.88
N VAL A 75 -5.61 -1.73 16.55
CA VAL A 75 -6.10 -0.59 15.76
C VAL A 75 -7.63 -0.57 15.71
N CYS A 76 -8.30 -1.72 15.60
CA CYS A 76 -9.76 -1.81 15.69
C CYS A 76 -10.33 -1.34 17.04
N ALA A 77 -9.55 -1.45 18.12
CA ALA A 77 -9.95 -1.09 19.48
C ALA A 77 -9.61 0.37 19.86
N TYR A 78 -9.04 1.17 18.97
CA TYR A 78 -8.65 2.55 19.25
C TYR A 78 -9.82 3.42 19.70
N THR A 79 -9.56 4.23 20.72
CA THR A 79 -10.49 5.16 21.37
C THR A 79 -10.15 6.62 21.04
N GLU A 80 -10.93 7.58 21.57
CA GLU A 80 -10.61 9.01 21.42
C GLU A 80 -9.22 9.37 21.96
N LYS A 81 -8.74 8.70 23.01
CA LYS A 81 -7.37 8.90 23.53
C LYS A 81 -6.30 8.52 22.50
N ASP A 82 -6.54 7.47 21.73
CA ASP A 82 -5.61 7.05 20.67
C ASP A 82 -5.64 8.03 19.49
N PHE A 83 -6.81 8.56 19.14
CA PHE A 83 -6.91 9.62 18.13
C PHE A 83 -6.16 10.88 18.56
N GLU A 84 -6.28 11.30 19.82
CA GLU A 84 -5.54 12.45 20.38
C GLU A 84 -4.03 12.18 20.31
N ARG A 85 -3.57 11.03 20.80
CA ARG A 85 -2.17 10.60 20.75
C ARG A 85 -1.60 10.64 19.32
N LEU A 86 -2.32 10.11 18.35
CA LEU A 86 -1.89 10.10 16.95
C LEU A 86 -1.89 11.51 16.33
N GLN A 87 -2.83 12.38 16.71
CA GLN A 87 -2.87 13.77 16.23
C GLN A 87 -1.76 14.64 16.81
N GLU A 88 -1.26 14.33 17.99
CA GLU A 88 -0.16 15.02 18.64
C GLU A 88 1.22 14.54 18.18
N ASN A 89 1.32 13.34 17.57
CA ASN A 89 2.58 12.77 17.14
C ASN A 89 3.16 13.51 15.91
N PRO A 90 4.28 14.26 16.03
CA PRO A 90 4.86 15.04 14.92
C PRO A 90 5.53 14.17 13.86
N ASP A 91 5.81 12.91 14.17
CA ASP A 91 6.58 12.03 13.30
C ASP A 91 5.72 11.34 12.24
N ILE A 92 4.38 11.35 12.38
CA ILE A 92 3.45 10.86 11.38
C ILE A 92 2.73 11.98 10.64
N ILE A 93 1.91 11.62 9.63
CA ILE A 93 1.02 12.55 8.93
C ILE A 93 -0.22 12.80 9.79
N ARG A 94 -0.28 13.96 10.45
CA ARG A 94 -1.34 14.34 11.42
C ARG A 94 -2.64 14.79 10.76
N ASN A 95 -3.17 14.01 9.85
CA ASN A 95 -4.46 14.32 9.24
C ASN A 95 -5.58 13.60 10.00
N LYS A 96 -6.39 14.38 10.75
CA LYS A 96 -7.48 13.87 11.59
C LYS A 96 -8.44 12.94 10.85
N ARG A 97 -8.77 13.25 9.59
CA ARG A 97 -9.69 12.42 8.79
C ARG A 97 -9.05 11.09 8.41
N LYS A 98 -7.76 11.08 8.05
CA LYS A 98 -7.02 9.88 7.69
C LYS A 98 -6.78 8.97 8.90
N ILE A 99 -6.49 9.55 10.07
CA ILE A 99 -6.34 8.79 11.33
C ILE A 99 -7.66 8.08 11.67
N ARG A 100 -8.79 8.77 11.62
CA ARG A 100 -10.10 8.13 11.85
C ARG A 100 -10.43 7.09 10.77
N ALA A 101 -10.08 7.36 9.52
CA ALA A 101 -10.25 6.42 8.42
C ALA A 101 -9.45 5.13 8.62
N ALA A 102 -8.23 5.22 9.16
CA ALA A 102 -7.41 4.04 9.45
C ALA A 102 -8.13 3.05 10.37
N VAL A 103 -8.81 3.54 11.41
CA VAL A 103 -9.58 2.71 12.35
C VAL A 103 -10.85 2.15 11.71
N SER A 104 -11.58 2.95 10.95
CA SER A 104 -12.77 2.44 10.24
C SER A 104 -12.39 1.42 9.17
N ASN A 105 -11.28 1.64 8.45
CA ASN A 105 -10.76 0.69 7.47
C ASN A 105 -10.28 -0.61 8.13
N ALA A 106 -9.65 -0.54 9.33
CA ALA A 106 -9.27 -1.71 10.10
C ALA A 106 -10.48 -2.60 10.44
N ASN A 107 -11.57 -2.01 10.87
CA ASN A 107 -12.80 -2.76 11.16
C ASN A 107 -13.36 -3.42 9.89
N VAL A 108 -13.39 -2.74 8.76
CA VAL A 108 -13.82 -3.33 7.48
C VAL A 108 -12.85 -4.44 7.03
N PHE A 109 -11.54 -4.25 7.21
CA PHE A 109 -10.54 -5.27 6.91
C PHE A 109 -10.80 -6.55 7.70
N ARG A 110 -11.09 -6.43 8.99
CA ARG A 110 -11.44 -7.57 9.86
C ARG A 110 -12.73 -8.27 9.43
N GLU A 111 -13.76 -7.53 9.00
CA GLU A 111 -14.98 -8.14 8.46
C GLU A 111 -14.73 -8.88 7.15
N ILE A 112 -13.86 -8.36 6.28
CA ILE A 112 -13.43 -9.05 5.05
C ILE A 112 -12.69 -10.36 5.40
N GLN A 113 -11.81 -10.36 6.40
CA GLN A 113 -11.15 -11.58 6.87
C GLN A 113 -12.15 -12.65 7.33
N LYS A 114 -13.22 -12.25 8.03
CA LYS A 114 -14.27 -13.18 8.46
C LYS A 114 -15.06 -13.77 7.30
N GLU A 115 -15.31 -12.97 6.25
CA GLU A 115 -16.08 -13.38 5.07
C GLU A 115 -15.27 -14.29 4.15
N PHE A 116 -14.00 -13.97 3.89
CA PHE A 116 -13.14 -14.65 2.91
C PHE A 116 -12.15 -15.65 3.53
N GLY A 117 -12.01 -15.69 4.87
CA GLY A 117 -11.00 -16.47 5.55
C GLY A 117 -9.72 -15.68 5.83
N SER A 118 -9.29 -14.81 4.90
CA SER A 118 -8.21 -13.84 5.07
C SER A 118 -8.40 -12.65 4.13
N PHE A 119 -7.71 -11.55 4.39
CA PHE A 119 -7.68 -10.45 3.44
C PHE A 119 -6.83 -10.79 2.21
N SER A 120 -5.87 -11.67 2.36
CA SER A 120 -5.11 -12.24 1.24
C SER A 120 -6.04 -12.95 0.26
N GLU A 121 -6.90 -13.84 0.73
CA GLU A 121 -7.89 -14.50 -0.13
C GLU A 121 -8.80 -13.47 -0.83
N TYR A 122 -9.24 -12.43 -0.14
CA TYR A 122 -10.03 -11.36 -0.73
C TYR A 122 -9.29 -10.60 -1.82
N ILE A 123 -8.04 -10.20 -1.61
CA ILE A 123 -7.36 -9.35 -2.59
C ILE A 123 -6.91 -10.15 -3.81
N TRP A 124 -6.47 -11.38 -3.61
CA TRP A 124 -6.00 -12.24 -4.70
C TRP A 124 -7.12 -12.88 -5.53
N HIS A 125 -8.36 -13.00 -5.01
CA HIS A 125 -9.46 -13.56 -5.81
C HIS A 125 -9.82 -12.70 -7.03
N TRP A 126 -9.56 -11.39 -6.98
CA TRP A 126 -9.83 -10.48 -8.10
C TRP A 126 -9.02 -10.79 -9.37
N THR A 127 -7.95 -11.57 -9.24
CA THR A 127 -7.04 -11.95 -10.34
C THR A 127 -6.90 -13.46 -10.48
N ASP A 128 -7.76 -14.26 -9.83
CA ASP A 128 -7.62 -15.72 -9.73
C ASP A 128 -6.22 -16.14 -9.22
N GLY A 129 -5.66 -15.37 -8.28
CA GLY A 129 -4.35 -15.59 -7.69
C GLY A 129 -3.16 -15.27 -8.61
N LYS A 130 -3.39 -14.60 -9.75
CA LYS A 130 -2.34 -14.28 -10.73
C LYS A 130 -1.85 -12.85 -10.58
N VAL A 131 -0.55 -12.65 -10.84
CA VAL A 131 0.03 -11.31 -10.99
C VAL A 131 -0.38 -10.72 -12.33
N ILE A 132 -0.83 -9.47 -12.33
CA ILE A 132 -1.17 -8.71 -13.55
C ILE A 132 0.03 -7.85 -13.94
N TYR A 133 0.45 -7.94 -15.20
CA TYR A 133 1.58 -7.16 -15.74
C TYR A 133 1.04 -5.99 -16.54
N GLU A 134 1.16 -4.78 -16.00
CA GLU A 134 0.75 -3.54 -16.67
C GLU A 134 1.60 -2.36 -16.20
N THR A 135 1.90 -1.41 -17.07
CA THR A 135 2.77 -0.25 -16.77
C THR A 135 2.19 1.05 -17.29
N GLY A 136 2.59 2.17 -16.67
CA GLY A 136 2.27 3.51 -17.16
C GLY A 136 0.86 3.98 -16.88
N LEU A 137 0.10 3.30 -16.04
CA LEU A 137 -1.26 3.65 -15.65
C LEU A 137 -1.29 4.29 -14.26
N ALA A 138 -2.30 5.11 -14.00
CA ALA A 138 -2.63 5.63 -12.68
C ALA A 138 -3.86 4.94 -12.06
N SER A 139 -4.59 4.15 -12.84
CA SER A 139 -5.70 3.30 -12.45
C SER A 139 -5.97 2.29 -13.55
N SER A 140 -6.64 1.19 -13.23
CA SER A 140 -7.09 0.17 -14.19
C SER A 140 -8.49 -0.30 -13.83
N GLU A 141 -9.10 -1.11 -14.70
CA GLU A 141 -10.41 -1.71 -14.42
C GLU A 141 -10.39 -2.53 -13.12
N LEU A 142 -9.29 -3.24 -12.84
CA LEU A 142 -9.08 -3.97 -11.61
C LEU A 142 -9.14 -3.04 -10.39
N SER A 143 -8.37 -1.94 -10.42
CA SER A 143 -8.37 -0.98 -9.31
C SER A 143 -9.72 -0.28 -9.12
N ASP A 144 -10.47 -0.06 -10.20
CA ASP A 144 -11.83 0.50 -10.15
C ASP A 144 -12.79 -0.45 -9.44
N GLN A 145 -12.75 -1.74 -9.77
CA GLN A 145 -13.61 -2.77 -9.18
C GLN A 145 -13.30 -2.95 -7.69
N VAL A 146 -12.03 -3.11 -7.32
CA VAL A 146 -11.58 -3.25 -5.93
C VAL A 146 -11.92 -1.99 -5.12
N SER A 147 -11.64 -0.80 -5.64
CA SER A 147 -11.99 0.48 -5.01
C SER A 147 -13.49 0.61 -4.75
N LYS A 148 -14.32 0.21 -5.71
CA LYS A 148 -15.78 0.24 -5.60
C LYS A 148 -16.28 -0.70 -4.52
N ASP A 149 -15.75 -1.92 -4.45
CA ASP A 149 -16.15 -2.89 -3.42
C ASP A 149 -15.71 -2.44 -2.03
N LEU A 150 -14.46 -2.01 -1.84
CA LEU A 150 -13.96 -1.50 -0.56
C LEU A 150 -14.77 -0.30 -0.05
N LYS A 151 -15.12 0.63 -0.94
CA LYS A 151 -16.01 1.77 -0.60
C LYS A 151 -17.41 1.32 -0.21
N LYS A 152 -17.97 0.35 -0.93
CA LYS A 152 -19.29 -0.22 -0.60
C LYS A 152 -19.28 -0.88 0.78
N ARG A 153 -18.18 -1.48 1.18
CA ARG A 153 -17.96 -2.06 2.51
C ARG A 153 -17.73 -1.02 3.60
N GLY A 154 -17.54 0.25 3.24
CA GLY A 154 -17.38 1.38 4.18
C GLY A 154 -15.96 1.90 4.34
N MET A 155 -14.98 1.43 3.57
CA MET A 155 -13.64 2.01 3.60
C MET A 155 -13.61 3.40 2.98
N THR A 156 -12.72 4.24 3.49
CA THR A 156 -12.46 5.58 2.99
C THR A 156 -10.97 5.76 2.63
N PHE A 157 -10.65 6.78 1.82
CA PHE A 157 -9.31 6.98 1.25
C PHE A 157 -8.80 5.77 0.43
N VAL A 158 -9.73 5.05 -0.19
CA VAL A 158 -9.49 3.91 -1.07
C VAL A 158 -9.99 4.22 -2.49
N GLY A 159 -9.71 5.42 -3.00
CA GLY A 159 -9.98 5.80 -4.39
C GLY A 159 -9.19 4.93 -5.37
N THR A 160 -9.65 4.84 -6.63
CA THR A 160 -9.04 3.93 -7.61
C THR A 160 -7.54 4.13 -7.78
N THR A 161 -7.05 5.38 -7.80
CA THR A 161 -5.61 5.69 -7.88
C THR A 161 -4.83 5.17 -6.66
N ILE A 162 -5.41 5.28 -5.45
CA ILE A 162 -4.80 4.74 -4.22
C ILE A 162 -4.80 3.22 -4.24
N ILE A 163 -5.91 2.62 -4.67
CA ILE A 163 -5.99 1.16 -4.78
C ILE A 163 -5.06 0.64 -5.88
N TYR A 164 -4.90 1.36 -6.99
CA TYR A 164 -3.92 1.00 -8.01
C TYR A 164 -2.48 0.97 -7.44
N ALA A 165 -2.08 2.02 -6.72
CA ALA A 165 -0.79 2.08 -6.04
C ALA A 165 -0.65 0.95 -4.98
N TYR A 166 -1.70 0.69 -4.22
CA TYR A 166 -1.74 -0.41 -3.27
C TYR A 166 -1.54 -1.79 -3.94
N LEU A 167 -2.24 -2.05 -5.05
CA LEU A 167 -2.11 -3.31 -5.81
C LEU A 167 -0.69 -3.49 -6.37
N GLN A 168 -0.03 -2.39 -6.78
CA GLN A 168 1.37 -2.41 -7.17
C GLN A 168 2.30 -2.66 -5.96
N ALA A 169 2.06 -1.99 -4.84
CA ALA A 169 2.88 -2.11 -3.64
C ALA A 169 2.85 -3.53 -3.04
N VAL A 170 1.73 -4.25 -3.19
CA VAL A 170 1.57 -5.63 -2.68
C VAL A 170 1.73 -6.70 -3.76
N GLY A 171 2.18 -6.33 -4.95
CA GLY A 171 2.56 -7.25 -6.03
C GLY A 171 1.40 -7.98 -6.73
N VAL A 172 0.16 -7.54 -6.54
CA VAL A 172 -0.97 -7.99 -7.38
C VAL A 172 -0.81 -7.45 -8.80
N ILE A 173 -0.32 -6.22 -8.93
CA ILE A 173 0.08 -5.61 -10.20
C ILE A 173 1.60 -5.46 -10.20
N TYR A 174 2.26 -6.03 -11.21
CA TYR A 174 3.68 -5.84 -11.48
C TYR A 174 3.84 -4.76 -12.55
N SER A 175 4.53 -3.65 -12.21
CA SER A 175 4.47 -2.44 -13.03
C SER A 175 5.84 -1.76 -13.24
N HIS A 176 6.95 -2.52 -13.15
CA HIS A 176 8.27 -1.96 -13.43
C HIS A 176 8.36 -1.44 -14.87
N GLU A 177 8.85 -0.20 -15.02
CA GLU A 177 8.89 0.50 -16.28
C GLU A 177 9.88 -0.15 -17.27
N LYS A 178 9.63 0.05 -18.57
CA LYS A 178 10.56 -0.34 -19.62
C LYS A 178 11.95 0.27 -19.39
N GLY A 179 12.97 -0.58 -19.45
CA GLY A 179 14.36 -0.22 -19.19
C GLY A 179 14.76 -0.25 -17.71
N CYS A 180 13.85 -0.57 -16.80
CA CYS A 180 14.19 -0.91 -15.43
C CYS A 180 14.88 -2.28 -15.37
N PHE A 181 15.85 -2.48 -14.47
CA PHE A 181 16.52 -3.78 -14.32
C PHE A 181 15.57 -4.89 -13.83
N LEU A 182 14.43 -4.52 -13.30
CA LEU A 182 13.32 -5.40 -12.89
C LEU A 182 12.19 -5.44 -13.92
N GLU A 183 12.40 -4.90 -15.14
CA GLU A 183 11.39 -4.96 -16.20
C GLU A 183 10.97 -6.40 -16.46
N HIS A 184 9.65 -6.65 -16.45
CA HIS A 184 9.13 -7.93 -16.89
C HIS A 184 9.26 -8.05 -18.40
N CYS A 185 10.08 -9.02 -18.86
CA CYS A 185 10.19 -9.36 -20.28
C CYS A 185 9.41 -10.64 -20.52
N GLU A 186 8.32 -10.59 -21.28
CA GLU A 186 7.64 -11.79 -21.76
C GLU A 186 8.65 -12.66 -22.51
N GLY A 187 8.89 -13.88 -22.05
CA GLY A 187 9.73 -14.87 -22.73
C GLY A 187 11.12 -15.15 -22.18
N LYS A 188 11.48 -14.64 -21.00
CA LYS A 188 12.65 -15.13 -20.25
C LYS A 188 12.20 -16.15 -19.20
N HIS A 189 12.07 -17.39 -19.64
CA HIS A 189 12.02 -18.60 -18.81
C HIS A 189 13.32 -19.38 -18.96
#